data_6bf0b1e2d705b029c09cc5e77027dcb6
#
_entry.id   6bf0b1e2d705b029c09cc5e77027dcb6
#
_cell.length_a   1.000
_cell.length_b   1.000
_cell.length_c   1.000
_cell.angle_alpha   90.00
_cell.angle_beta   90.00
_cell.angle_gamma   90.00
#
_symmetry.space_group_name_H-M   'P 1'
#
loop_
_entity.id
_entity.type
_entity.pdbx_description
1 polymer ?
#
loop_
_entity_poly.entity_id
_entity_poly.type
_entity_poly.pdbx_seq_one_letter_code
_entity_poly.pdbx_strand_id
1 'polypeptide(L)'
;MLTTLATLAGLALAQQTDTTVPVRAGARLEVNNFGGEIAVKTWSKSAVRIAASHSSRDRITIDASDQVVRVKSESRRGPSQVVDYEITVPAAMALALSGVYTDISVEGSQGEITAETVQGTVNVSGGVGTVSLKSVQGDVTLEKARGRIDLSSVNETIKASQISGDVSAETVNGDISLVQIESANAEANTVNGDIVYDGTIKDGGRYRFSTHDGDLRVSVPEKANVSVSVSTFNGDFSACFPVQLTGKTKHRFSFTIGSGTARLELESFNGDIRLCRPGQLAKDKDRNENKNHDQDQEEE
;
A
#
# COMPACT_ATOMS: atom_id res chain seq x y z
N MET A 1 30.96 -35.33 -44.69
CA MET A 1 30.01 -35.84 -43.68
C MET A 1 29.92 -34.78 -42.60
N LEU A 2 28.87 -33.96 -42.65
CA LEU A 2 28.58 -32.94 -41.62
C LEU A 2 27.49 -33.53 -40.73
N THR A 3 27.80 -33.81 -39.49
CA THR A 3 26.84 -34.26 -38.46
C THR A 3 26.28 -33.04 -37.76
N THR A 4 25.05 -32.66 -38.04
CA THR A 4 24.28 -31.65 -37.34
C THR A 4 23.81 -32.23 -35.99
N LEU A 5 24.34 -31.68 -34.91
CA LEU A 5 23.89 -31.97 -33.56
C LEU A 5 22.63 -31.12 -33.28
N ALA A 6 21.47 -31.76 -33.26
CA ALA A 6 20.21 -31.13 -32.86
C ALA A 6 20.15 -31.09 -31.31
N THR A 7 20.31 -29.92 -30.73
CA THR A 7 20.03 -29.69 -29.30
C THR A 7 18.50 -29.66 -29.10
N LEU A 8 17.95 -30.71 -28.54
CA LEU A 8 16.59 -30.68 -27.99
C LEU A 8 16.61 -29.80 -26.72
N ALA A 9 16.10 -28.59 -26.82
CA ALA A 9 15.71 -27.79 -25.66
C ALA A 9 14.45 -28.49 -25.06
N GLY A 10 14.63 -29.17 -23.94
CA GLY A 10 13.51 -29.73 -23.18
C GLY A 10 12.64 -28.61 -22.63
N LEU A 11 11.47 -28.41 -23.22
CA LEU A 11 10.41 -27.61 -22.58
C LEU A 11 10.02 -28.35 -21.29
N ALA A 12 10.32 -27.77 -20.15
CA ALA A 12 9.75 -28.19 -18.88
C ALA A 12 8.24 -27.93 -18.96
N LEU A 13 7.44 -29.00 -19.03
CA LEU A 13 5.98 -28.90 -18.99
C LEU A 13 5.60 -28.43 -17.58
N ALA A 14 5.09 -27.19 -17.48
CA ALA A 14 4.47 -26.70 -16.26
C ALA A 14 3.24 -27.59 -15.95
N GLN A 15 3.15 -28.07 -14.72
CA GLN A 15 1.95 -28.74 -14.24
C GLN A 15 0.92 -27.71 -13.84
N GLN A 16 -0.34 -27.98 -14.13
CA GLN A 16 -1.47 -27.15 -13.71
C GLN A 16 -2.33 -27.93 -12.73
N THR A 17 -2.63 -27.33 -11.62
CA THR A 17 -3.66 -27.76 -10.67
C THR A 17 -4.85 -26.82 -10.83
N ASP A 18 -6.06 -27.35 -11.03
CA ASP A 18 -7.31 -26.56 -11.05
C ASP A 18 -8.36 -27.29 -10.22
N THR A 19 -8.75 -26.71 -9.11
CA THR A 19 -9.66 -27.32 -8.16
C THR A 19 -10.65 -26.29 -7.67
N THR A 20 -11.92 -26.70 -7.51
CA THR A 20 -12.97 -25.85 -6.93
C THR A 20 -13.51 -26.52 -5.66
N VAL A 21 -13.52 -25.76 -4.58
CA VAL A 21 -13.96 -26.22 -3.25
C VAL A 21 -15.17 -25.40 -2.81
N PRO A 22 -16.30 -26.02 -2.44
CA PRO A 22 -17.43 -25.30 -1.85
C PRO A 22 -17.06 -24.74 -0.49
N VAL A 23 -17.53 -23.52 -0.17
CA VAL A 23 -17.28 -22.86 1.12
C VAL A 23 -18.55 -22.27 1.70
N ARG A 24 -18.57 -22.13 3.03
CA ARG A 24 -19.65 -21.44 3.74
C ARG A 24 -19.37 -19.95 3.88
N ALA A 25 -20.42 -19.18 4.12
CA ALA A 25 -20.27 -17.77 4.46
C ALA A 25 -19.42 -17.62 5.74
N GLY A 26 -18.50 -16.65 5.75
CA GLY A 26 -17.57 -16.43 6.86
C GLY A 26 -16.32 -17.33 6.83
N ALA A 27 -16.16 -18.17 5.83
CA ALA A 27 -14.92 -18.91 5.63
C ALA A 27 -13.74 -17.97 5.30
N ARG A 28 -12.51 -18.43 5.62
CA ARG A 28 -11.25 -17.73 5.38
C ARG A 28 -10.37 -18.50 4.40
N LEU A 29 -9.71 -17.80 3.50
CA LEU A 29 -8.66 -18.35 2.66
C LEU A 29 -7.29 -18.05 3.29
N GLU A 30 -6.45 -19.06 3.41
CA GLU A 30 -5.05 -18.95 3.83
C GLU A 30 -4.16 -19.51 2.71
N VAL A 31 -3.27 -18.66 2.17
CA VAL A 31 -2.32 -19.04 1.11
C VAL A 31 -0.91 -18.74 1.57
N ASN A 32 -0.03 -19.73 1.47
CA ASN A 32 1.40 -19.55 1.70
C ASN A 32 2.17 -19.89 0.44
N ASN A 33 2.98 -18.98 -0.06
CA ASN A 33 3.81 -19.17 -1.24
C ASN A 33 5.27 -18.80 -0.96
N PHE A 34 6.19 -19.58 -1.50
CA PHE A 34 7.61 -19.25 -1.37
C PHE A 34 8.07 -18.28 -2.46
N GLY A 35 7.59 -18.43 -3.68
CA GLY A 35 7.93 -17.55 -4.79
C GLY A 35 6.92 -17.64 -5.93
N GLY A 36 6.84 -16.60 -6.76
CA GLY A 36 5.88 -16.44 -7.83
C GLY A 36 4.78 -15.46 -7.50
N GLU A 37 3.55 -15.72 -7.89
CA GLU A 37 2.43 -14.81 -7.72
C GLU A 37 1.27 -15.43 -6.94
N ILE A 38 0.56 -14.62 -6.15
CA ILE A 38 -0.77 -14.93 -5.61
C ILE A 38 -1.75 -13.88 -6.16
N ALA A 39 -2.50 -14.24 -7.20
CA ALA A 39 -3.54 -13.40 -7.78
C ALA A 39 -4.92 -13.85 -7.28
N VAL A 40 -5.63 -12.97 -6.56
CA VAL A 40 -6.97 -13.25 -6.03
C VAL A 40 -7.99 -12.35 -6.69
N LYS A 41 -9.03 -12.96 -7.26
CA LYS A 41 -10.20 -12.28 -7.83
C LYS A 41 -11.47 -12.74 -7.13
N THR A 42 -12.51 -11.96 -7.26
CA THR A 42 -13.77 -12.28 -6.59
C THR A 42 -14.87 -12.66 -7.56
N TRP A 43 -15.81 -13.51 -7.09
CA TRP A 43 -17.03 -13.87 -7.80
C TRP A 43 -18.24 -13.97 -6.86
N SER A 44 -19.40 -14.27 -7.45
CA SER A 44 -20.66 -14.42 -6.68
C SER A 44 -20.97 -15.84 -6.22
N LYS A 45 -20.11 -16.84 -6.50
CA LYS A 45 -20.36 -18.24 -6.12
C LYS A 45 -19.87 -18.51 -4.70
N SER A 46 -20.55 -19.39 -3.97
CA SER A 46 -20.12 -19.88 -2.65
C SER A 46 -19.08 -21.02 -2.78
N ALA A 47 -17.99 -20.74 -3.44
CA ALA A 47 -16.89 -21.67 -3.68
C ALA A 47 -15.59 -20.92 -3.88
N VAL A 48 -14.46 -21.60 -3.69
CA VAL A 48 -13.11 -21.10 -4.00
C VAL A 48 -12.57 -21.94 -5.16
N ARG A 49 -12.19 -21.29 -6.26
CA ARG A 49 -11.43 -21.94 -7.32
C ARG A 49 -9.96 -21.62 -7.14
N ILE A 50 -9.12 -22.62 -7.19
CA ILE A 50 -7.68 -22.53 -7.03
C ILE A 50 -7.06 -23.11 -8.29
N ALA A 51 -6.50 -22.28 -9.14
CA ALA A 51 -5.65 -22.65 -10.24
C ALA A 51 -4.20 -22.34 -9.86
N ALA A 52 -3.28 -23.28 -10.11
CA ALA A 52 -1.87 -23.10 -9.81
C ALA A 52 -1.00 -23.64 -10.93
N SER A 53 -0.03 -22.83 -11.35
CA SER A 53 1.03 -23.22 -12.27
C SER A 53 2.31 -23.49 -11.48
N HIS A 54 2.84 -24.69 -11.57
CA HIS A 54 3.98 -25.13 -10.76
C HIS A 54 4.87 -26.15 -11.46
N SER A 55 6.05 -26.40 -10.94
CA SER A 55 6.95 -27.42 -11.47
C SER A 55 6.45 -28.83 -11.12
N SER A 56 6.90 -29.84 -11.85
CA SER A 56 6.59 -31.25 -11.56
C SER A 56 7.19 -31.75 -10.23
N ARG A 57 8.05 -30.98 -9.60
CA ARG A 57 8.66 -31.29 -8.28
C ARG A 57 7.80 -30.82 -7.13
N ASP A 58 6.97 -29.83 -7.37
CA ASP A 58 6.09 -29.23 -6.38
C ASP A 58 4.71 -29.91 -6.41
N ARG A 59 4.09 -29.94 -5.25
CA ARG A 59 2.74 -30.42 -5.06
C ARG A 59 1.93 -29.35 -4.36
N ILE A 60 0.78 -29.03 -4.90
CA ILE A 60 -0.17 -28.13 -4.25
C ILE A 60 -1.04 -28.94 -3.29
N THR A 61 -1.03 -28.57 -2.03
CA THR A 61 -1.87 -29.16 -1.00
C THR A 61 -2.99 -28.18 -0.68
N ILE A 62 -4.22 -28.65 -0.77
CA ILE A 62 -5.44 -27.89 -0.49
C ILE A 62 -6.18 -28.59 0.64
N ASP A 63 -6.15 -27.99 1.83
CA ASP A 63 -6.89 -28.48 3.00
C ASP A 63 -8.12 -27.59 3.19
N ALA A 64 -9.28 -28.18 2.91
CA ALA A 64 -10.55 -27.45 3.01
C ALA A 64 -11.39 -27.96 4.17
N SER A 65 -11.78 -27.04 5.03
CA SER A 65 -12.80 -27.23 6.08
C SER A 65 -13.94 -26.25 5.89
N ASP A 66 -15.00 -26.38 6.67
CA ASP A 66 -16.15 -25.46 6.64
C ASP A 66 -15.78 -23.98 6.88
N GLN A 67 -14.70 -23.71 7.60
CA GLN A 67 -14.29 -22.37 8.03
C GLN A 67 -13.01 -21.86 7.39
N VAL A 68 -12.13 -22.75 6.92
CA VAL A 68 -10.83 -22.37 6.41
C VAL A 68 -10.45 -23.22 5.19
N VAL A 69 -10.01 -22.55 4.14
CA VAL A 69 -9.36 -23.18 2.97
C VAL A 69 -7.88 -22.81 3.03
N ARG A 70 -7.01 -23.79 3.24
CA ARG A 70 -5.56 -23.60 3.25
C ARG A 70 -4.95 -24.11 1.95
N VAL A 71 -4.13 -23.26 1.35
CA VAL A 71 -3.39 -23.60 0.12
C VAL A 71 -1.91 -23.40 0.39
N LYS A 72 -1.11 -24.41 0.13
CA LYS A 72 0.34 -24.35 0.23
C LYS A 72 1.01 -25.19 -0.83
N SER A 73 2.22 -24.81 -1.22
CA SER A 73 3.09 -25.62 -2.05
C SER A 73 4.06 -26.41 -1.17
N GLU A 74 4.27 -27.67 -1.52
CA GLU A 74 5.25 -28.55 -0.89
C GLU A 74 6.17 -29.12 -1.97
N SER A 75 7.48 -28.98 -1.80
CA SER A 75 8.45 -29.56 -2.72
C SER A 75 8.89 -30.95 -2.26
N ARG A 76 9.00 -31.89 -3.18
CA ARG A 76 9.48 -33.26 -2.88
C ARG A 76 10.98 -33.31 -2.60
N ARG A 77 11.75 -32.32 -3.04
CA ARG A 77 13.21 -32.21 -2.80
C ARG A 77 13.64 -30.75 -2.77
N GLY A 78 14.11 -30.30 -1.62
CA GLY A 78 14.59 -28.94 -1.40
C GLY A 78 13.46 -27.93 -1.14
N PRO A 79 13.75 -26.62 -1.15
CA PRO A 79 12.76 -25.58 -0.96
C PRO A 79 11.75 -25.57 -2.12
N SER A 80 10.53 -25.18 -1.85
CA SER A 80 9.49 -24.93 -2.86
C SER A 80 10.02 -23.95 -3.90
N GLN A 81 9.63 -24.16 -5.16
CA GLN A 81 10.02 -23.30 -6.26
C GLN A 81 8.93 -22.26 -6.54
N VAL A 82 9.02 -21.61 -7.68
CA VAL A 82 8.04 -20.61 -8.10
C VAL A 82 6.70 -21.30 -8.39
N VAL A 83 5.65 -20.80 -7.76
CA VAL A 83 4.25 -21.23 -8.00
C VAL A 83 3.41 -19.97 -8.23
N ASP A 84 2.71 -19.94 -9.34
CA ASP A 84 1.78 -18.87 -9.66
C ASP A 84 0.35 -19.35 -9.40
N TYR A 85 -0.32 -18.66 -8.45
CA TYR A 85 -1.69 -18.95 -8.06
C TYR A 85 -2.67 -17.96 -8.68
N GLU A 86 -3.69 -18.47 -9.34
CA GLU A 86 -4.90 -17.73 -9.70
C GLU A 86 -6.06 -18.25 -8.86
N ILE A 87 -6.50 -17.47 -7.88
CA ILE A 87 -7.53 -17.89 -6.95
C ILE A 87 -8.77 -17.01 -7.12
N THR A 88 -9.94 -17.63 -7.20
CA THR A 88 -11.21 -16.90 -7.26
C THR A 88 -12.06 -17.26 -6.05
N VAL A 89 -12.46 -16.23 -5.28
CA VAL A 89 -13.14 -16.36 -3.97
C VAL A 89 -14.47 -15.63 -3.93
N PRO A 90 -15.38 -15.96 -3.00
CA PRO A 90 -16.52 -15.10 -2.67
C PRO A 90 -16.07 -13.72 -2.23
N ALA A 91 -16.74 -12.65 -2.66
CA ALA A 91 -16.31 -11.26 -2.40
C ALA A 91 -16.13 -10.93 -0.90
N ALA A 92 -16.96 -11.49 -0.01
CA ALA A 92 -16.91 -11.23 1.42
C ALA A 92 -15.98 -12.19 2.20
N MET A 93 -15.18 -13.02 1.50
CA MET A 93 -14.28 -13.98 2.13
C MET A 93 -13.07 -13.25 2.74
N ALA A 94 -12.72 -13.60 3.97
CA ALA A 94 -11.50 -13.11 4.60
C ALA A 94 -10.26 -13.75 3.98
N LEU A 95 -9.22 -12.96 3.74
CA LEU A 95 -8.00 -13.40 3.05
C LEU A 95 -6.79 -13.27 3.98
N ALA A 96 -5.98 -14.32 4.06
CA ALA A 96 -4.66 -14.32 4.68
C ALA A 96 -3.64 -14.86 3.68
N LEU A 97 -2.88 -13.95 3.08
CA LEU A 97 -1.95 -14.25 2.01
C LEU A 97 -0.53 -13.98 2.49
N SER A 98 0.36 -14.93 2.38
CA SER A 98 1.75 -14.77 2.78
C SER A 98 2.71 -15.32 1.74
N GLY A 99 3.79 -14.57 1.51
CA GLY A 99 4.82 -14.91 0.55
C GLY A 99 6.23 -14.60 1.04
N VAL A 100 7.24 -15.17 0.37
CA VAL A 100 8.64 -14.80 0.59
C VAL A 100 9.15 -14.00 -0.62
N TYR A 101 9.21 -14.63 -1.80
CA TYR A 101 9.55 -14.00 -3.08
C TYR A 101 8.30 -13.95 -3.96
N THR A 102 7.25 -13.27 -3.47
CA THR A 102 5.92 -13.42 -4.02
C THR A 102 5.24 -12.08 -4.21
N ASP A 103 4.77 -11.81 -5.41
CA ASP A 103 3.86 -10.72 -5.69
C ASP A 103 2.44 -11.11 -5.28
N ILE A 104 1.73 -10.22 -4.62
CA ILE A 104 0.36 -10.44 -4.15
C ILE A 104 -0.57 -9.42 -4.80
N SER A 105 -1.59 -9.90 -5.50
CA SER A 105 -2.62 -9.07 -6.10
C SER A 105 -4.02 -9.51 -5.66
N VAL A 106 -4.86 -8.55 -5.24
CA VAL A 106 -6.25 -8.81 -4.82
C VAL A 106 -7.19 -7.82 -5.49
N GLU A 107 -8.22 -8.32 -6.17
CA GLU A 107 -9.20 -7.50 -6.87
C GLU A 107 -10.63 -7.75 -6.38
N GLY A 108 -11.32 -6.66 -6.00
CA GLY A 108 -12.77 -6.65 -5.72
C GLY A 108 -13.18 -7.27 -4.38
N SER A 109 -12.26 -7.50 -3.45
CA SER A 109 -12.58 -8.03 -2.13
C SER A 109 -13.43 -7.07 -1.31
N GLN A 110 -14.39 -7.62 -0.57
CA GLN A 110 -15.23 -6.95 0.41
C GLN A 110 -15.09 -7.58 1.81
N GLY A 111 -14.10 -8.43 2.01
CA GLY A 111 -13.76 -9.05 3.28
C GLY A 111 -12.52 -8.40 3.91
N GLU A 112 -12.13 -8.92 5.07
CA GLU A 112 -10.86 -8.58 5.71
C GLU A 112 -9.68 -9.14 4.92
N ILE A 113 -8.58 -8.40 4.87
CA ILE A 113 -7.39 -8.78 4.12
C ILE A 113 -6.16 -8.62 4.99
N THR A 114 -5.38 -9.69 5.10
CA THR A 114 -4.01 -9.65 5.56
C THR A 114 -3.13 -10.18 4.44
N ALA A 115 -2.20 -9.36 3.93
CA ALA A 115 -1.27 -9.74 2.89
C ALA A 115 0.16 -9.34 3.28
N GLU A 116 1.06 -10.31 3.33
CA GLU A 116 2.44 -10.10 3.77
C GLU A 116 3.42 -10.77 2.80
N THR A 117 4.45 -10.04 2.40
CA THR A 117 5.56 -10.60 1.61
C THR A 117 6.90 -10.06 2.08
N VAL A 118 7.98 -10.80 1.83
CA VAL A 118 9.33 -10.30 2.12
C VAL A 118 9.88 -9.56 0.92
N GLN A 119 9.82 -10.16 -0.25
CA GLN A 119 10.25 -9.54 -1.50
C GLN A 119 9.17 -9.74 -2.56
N GLY A 120 8.56 -8.65 -2.99
CA GLY A 120 7.46 -8.63 -3.93
C GLY A 120 6.51 -7.48 -3.64
N THR A 121 5.69 -7.15 -4.60
CA THR A 121 4.68 -6.09 -4.50
C THR A 121 3.40 -6.60 -3.86
N VAL A 122 2.68 -5.72 -3.16
CA VAL A 122 1.35 -6.00 -2.63
C VAL A 122 0.37 -4.99 -3.20
N ASN A 123 -0.48 -5.44 -4.12
CA ASN A 123 -1.45 -4.61 -4.83
C ASN A 123 -2.87 -5.05 -4.50
N VAL A 124 -3.64 -4.22 -3.80
CA VAL A 124 -4.99 -4.57 -3.36
C VAL A 124 -6.00 -3.52 -3.79
N SER A 125 -7.08 -3.96 -4.43
CA SER A 125 -8.27 -3.15 -4.70
C SER A 125 -9.49 -3.75 -4.00
N GLY A 126 -10.00 -3.02 -3.01
CA GLY A 126 -11.09 -3.43 -2.13
C GLY A 126 -10.62 -3.71 -0.70
N GLY A 127 -11.49 -4.36 0.07
CA GLY A 127 -11.28 -4.66 1.49
C GLY A 127 -12.21 -3.88 2.41
N VAL A 128 -12.83 -4.59 3.34
CA VAL A 128 -13.74 -4.02 4.34
C VAL A 128 -13.46 -4.64 5.71
N GLY A 129 -13.43 -3.82 6.74
CA GLY A 129 -13.07 -4.21 8.09
C GLY A 129 -11.60 -3.94 8.37
N THR A 130 -10.81 -4.96 8.61
CA THR A 130 -9.36 -4.82 8.81
C THR A 130 -8.63 -5.16 7.52
N VAL A 131 -7.80 -4.23 7.03
CA VAL A 131 -6.91 -4.44 5.89
C VAL A 131 -5.48 -4.16 6.34
N SER A 132 -4.66 -5.19 6.39
CA SER A 132 -3.24 -5.11 6.77
C SER A 132 -2.37 -5.60 5.62
N LEU A 133 -1.56 -4.70 5.05
CA LEU A 133 -0.69 -5.01 3.91
C LEU A 133 0.76 -4.72 4.29
N LYS A 134 1.66 -5.69 4.06
CA LYS A 134 3.07 -5.57 4.42
C LYS A 134 3.99 -6.10 3.34
N SER A 135 5.04 -5.34 3.04
CA SER A 135 6.19 -5.80 2.28
C SER A 135 7.49 -5.35 2.96
N VAL A 136 8.58 -6.08 2.77
CA VAL A 136 9.91 -5.61 3.19
C VAL A 136 10.64 -4.98 2.01
N GLN A 137 10.57 -5.61 0.84
CA GLN A 137 11.14 -5.12 -0.41
C GLN A 137 10.09 -5.22 -1.52
N GLY A 138 9.33 -4.18 -1.73
CA GLY A 138 8.30 -4.05 -2.74
C GLY A 138 7.24 -3.03 -2.34
N ASP A 139 6.67 -2.40 -3.35
CA ASP A 139 5.62 -1.40 -3.19
C ASP A 139 4.35 -2.00 -2.54
N VAL A 140 3.70 -1.19 -1.73
CA VAL A 140 2.38 -1.50 -1.17
C VAL A 140 1.36 -0.53 -1.73
N THR A 141 0.41 -1.04 -2.48
CA THR A 141 -0.66 -0.22 -3.08
C THR A 141 -2.03 -0.70 -2.61
N LEU A 142 -2.85 0.22 -2.12
CA LEU A 142 -4.22 -0.04 -1.69
C LEU A 142 -5.20 0.94 -2.31
N GLU A 143 -6.26 0.42 -2.90
CA GLU A 143 -7.35 1.23 -3.46
C GLU A 143 -8.72 0.77 -2.94
N LYS A 144 -9.64 1.73 -2.73
CA LYS A 144 -11.08 1.48 -2.48
C LYS A 144 -11.37 0.61 -1.25
N ALA A 145 -10.64 0.80 -0.16
CA ALA A 145 -10.83 0.05 1.07
C ALA A 145 -11.59 0.84 2.15
N ARG A 146 -12.18 0.13 3.12
CA ARG A 146 -12.93 0.73 4.23
C ARG A 146 -12.65 0.03 5.55
N GLY A 147 -12.45 0.81 6.62
CA GLY A 147 -12.32 0.32 7.99
C GLY A 147 -10.99 0.72 8.61
N ARG A 148 -10.32 -0.22 9.26
CA ARG A 148 -8.97 0.00 9.80
C ARG A 148 -7.95 -0.48 8.80
N ILE A 149 -7.09 0.42 8.39
CA ILE A 149 -6.10 0.20 7.34
C ILE A 149 -4.70 0.35 7.94
N ASP A 150 -3.92 -0.71 7.89
CA ASP A 150 -2.54 -0.74 8.35
C ASP A 150 -1.62 -1.12 7.19
N LEU A 151 -0.78 -0.19 6.74
CA LEU A 151 0.13 -0.35 5.61
C LEU A 151 1.57 -0.25 6.08
N SER A 152 2.41 -1.17 5.71
CA SER A 152 3.83 -1.17 6.11
C SER A 152 4.74 -1.62 4.96
N SER A 153 5.79 -0.85 4.73
CA SER A 153 6.93 -1.25 3.90
C SER A 153 8.23 -1.02 4.68
N VAL A 154 9.36 -1.48 4.16
CA VAL A 154 10.66 -1.12 4.73
C VAL A 154 11.46 -0.28 3.72
N ASN A 155 11.54 -0.72 2.47
CA ASN A 155 12.42 -0.09 1.49
C ASN A 155 11.71 0.49 0.27
N GLU A 156 10.38 0.55 0.25
CA GLU A 156 9.65 0.96 -0.95
C GLU A 156 8.43 1.81 -0.62
N THR A 157 7.79 2.30 -1.66
CA THR A 157 6.69 3.27 -1.57
C THR A 157 5.38 2.64 -1.10
N ILE A 158 4.64 3.39 -0.28
CA ILE A 158 3.25 3.09 0.08
C ILE A 158 2.31 4.05 -0.63
N LYS A 159 1.34 3.52 -1.36
CA LYS A 159 0.29 4.29 -2.03
C LYS A 159 -1.09 3.83 -1.57
N ALA A 160 -1.88 4.74 -1.04
CA ALA A 160 -3.27 4.45 -0.71
C ALA A 160 -4.20 5.50 -1.30
N SER A 161 -5.28 5.03 -1.94
CA SER A 161 -6.26 5.92 -2.55
C SER A 161 -7.71 5.45 -2.35
N GLN A 162 -8.63 6.42 -2.26
CA GLN A 162 -10.06 6.17 -2.08
C GLN A 162 -10.37 5.33 -0.83
N ILE A 163 -9.77 5.71 0.29
CA ILE A 163 -9.88 5.01 1.58
C ILE A 163 -10.90 5.72 2.49
N SER A 164 -11.72 4.94 3.17
CA SER A 164 -12.65 5.44 4.18
C SER A 164 -12.47 4.71 5.51
N GLY A 165 -12.02 5.41 6.56
CA GLY A 165 -11.75 4.88 7.90
C GLY A 165 -10.40 5.28 8.45
N ASP A 166 -9.94 4.61 9.50
CA ASP A 166 -8.66 4.91 10.13
C ASP A 166 -7.50 4.36 9.30
N VAL A 167 -6.46 5.17 9.07
CA VAL A 167 -5.31 4.80 8.23
C VAL A 167 -4.02 5.00 8.99
N SER A 168 -3.19 3.96 9.03
CA SER A 168 -1.80 4.00 9.45
C SER A 168 -0.89 3.53 8.31
N ALA A 169 0.15 4.29 7.99
CA ALA A 169 1.12 3.96 6.96
C ALA A 169 2.54 4.19 7.47
N GLU A 170 3.39 3.17 7.41
CA GLU A 170 4.75 3.23 7.92
C GLU A 170 5.75 2.65 6.92
N THR A 171 6.82 3.38 6.64
CA THR A 171 7.97 2.86 5.89
C THR A 171 9.28 3.36 6.50
N VAL A 172 10.40 2.81 6.09
CA VAL A 172 11.72 3.33 6.51
C VAL A 172 12.36 4.11 5.36
N ASN A 173 12.45 3.49 4.18
CA ASN A 173 13.02 4.13 3.00
C ASN A 173 11.99 4.07 1.86
N GLY A 174 11.20 5.10 1.74
CA GLY A 174 10.18 5.18 0.69
C GLY A 174 9.20 6.30 0.96
N ASP A 175 8.50 6.68 -0.07
CA ASP A 175 7.48 7.72 0.00
C ASP A 175 6.15 7.15 0.48
N ILE A 176 5.35 7.97 1.13
CA ILE A 176 3.97 7.64 1.50
C ILE A 176 3.02 8.60 0.79
N SER A 177 2.14 8.06 -0.03
CA SER A 177 1.10 8.82 -0.73
C SER A 177 -0.29 8.38 -0.31
N LEU A 178 -1.00 9.25 0.40
CA LEU A 178 -2.36 9.06 0.88
C LEU A 178 -3.29 10.06 0.18
N VAL A 179 -4.04 9.60 -0.83
CA VAL A 179 -4.84 10.47 -1.70
C VAL A 179 -6.32 10.06 -1.67
N GLN A 180 -7.22 11.04 -1.63
CA GLN A 180 -8.67 10.80 -1.50
C GLN A 180 -9.02 9.99 -0.24
N ILE A 181 -8.46 10.43 0.89
CA ILE A 181 -8.64 9.78 2.19
C ILE A 181 -9.80 10.43 2.95
N GLU A 182 -10.79 9.64 3.31
CA GLU A 182 -11.88 10.02 4.21
C GLU A 182 -11.64 9.44 5.61
N SER A 183 -10.83 10.09 6.43
CA SER A 183 -10.46 9.60 7.76
C SER A 183 -10.80 10.59 8.88
N ALA A 184 -11.02 10.07 10.07
CA ALA A 184 -10.95 10.83 11.32
C ALA A 184 -9.59 10.63 12.03
N ASN A 185 -8.85 9.57 11.69
CA ASN A 185 -7.53 9.30 12.24
C ASN A 185 -6.60 8.84 11.10
N ALA A 186 -5.62 9.65 10.76
CA ALA A 186 -4.61 9.30 9.76
C ALA A 186 -3.21 9.53 10.32
N GLU A 187 -2.38 8.52 10.22
CA GLU A 187 -0.98 8.56 10.62
C GLU A 187 -0.09 8.06 9.47
N ALA A 188 0.99 8.80 9.19
CA ALA A 188 1.99 8.36 8.24
C ALA A 188 3.39 8.72 8.77
N ASN A 189 4.28 7.73 8.77
CA ASN A 189 5.63 7.86 9.28
C ASN A 189 6.64 7.24 8.30
N THR A 190 7.68 7.98 7.98
CA THR A 190 8.85 7.45 7.24
C THR A 190 10.15 7.96 7.85
N VAL A 191 11.25 7.32 7.56
CA VAL A 191 12.57 7.86 7.94
C VAL A 191 13.15 8.63 6.76
N ASN A 192 13.20 8.01 5.58
CA ASN A 192 13.72 8.63 4.36
C ASN A 192 12.65 8.57 3.27
N GLY A 193 12.01 9.68 2.98
CA GLY A 193 11.01 9.81 1.95
C GLY A 193 10.01 10.93 2.22
N ASP A 194 9.28 11.27 1.19
CA ASP A 194 8.25 12.29 1.22
C ASP A 194 6.91 11.72 1.70
N ILE A 195 6.11 12.54 2.38
CA ILE A 195 4.74 12.20 2.72
C ILE A 195 3.78 13.17 2.03
N VAL A 196 2.86 12.63 1.29
CA VAL A 196 1.76 13.37 0.66
C VAL A 196 0.44 12.92 1.27
N TYR A 197 -0.32 13.87 1.83
CA TYR A 197 -1.68 13.64 2.29
C TYR A 197 -2.66 14.57 1.57
N ASP A 198 -3.59 13.99 0.84
CA ASP A 198 -4.73 14.70 0.23
C ASP A 198 -6.04 14.01 0.61
N GLY A 199 -6.71 14.57 1.60
CA GLY A 199 -7.89 13.97 2.19
C GLY A 199 -8.73 14.94 3.01
N THR A 200 -9.74 14.40 3.66
CA THR A 200 -10.60 15.16 4.55
C THR A 200 -9.93 15.42 5.90
N ILE A 201 -10.25 16.56 6.51
CA ILE A 201 -9.97 16.85 7.90
C ILE A 201 -11.32 16.95 8.63
N LYS A 202 -11.66 15.91 9.40
CA LYS A 202 -12.93 15.82 10.13
C LYS A 202 -12.82 16.46 11.50
N ASP A 203 -13.88 17.08 11.97
CA ASP A 203 -13.96 17.67 13.31
C ASP A 203 -13.64 16.63 14.39
N GLY A 204 -12.80 16.98 15.35
CA GLY A 204 -12.32 16.07 16.39
C GLY A 204 -11.28 15.04 15.92
N GLY A 205 -10.93 15.05 14.63
CA GLY A 205 -9.97 14.13 14.04
C GLY A 205 -8.54 14.33 14.49
N ARG A 206 -7.71 13.31 14.29
CA ARG A 206 -6.27 13.33 14.61
C ARG A 206 -5.47 12.93 13.38
N TYR A 207 -4.52 13.77 13.02
CA TYR A 207 -3.68 13.60 11.84
C TYR A 207 -2.24 13.85 12.26
N ARG A 208 -1.38 12.86 12.02
CA ARG A 208 0.04 12.94 12.35
C ARG A 208 0.87 12.45 11.19
N PHE A 209 1.75 13.31 10.69
CA PHE A 209 2.66 12.98 9.60
C PHE A 209 4.08 13.37 10.00
N SER A 210 4.99 12.39 9.93
CA SER A 210 6.35 12.54 10.38
C SER A 210 7.35 11.91 9.43
N THR A 211 8.39 12.65 9.07
CA THR A 211 9.55 12.13 8.33
C THR A 211 10.84 12.63 8.99
N HIS A 212 11.93 11.88 8.85
CA HIS A 212 13.24 12.37 9.27
C HIS A 212 13.92 13.13 8.13
N ASP A 213 14.04 12.50 6.96
CA ASP A 213 14.59 13.10 5.74
C ASP A 213 13.56 13.05 4.62
N GLY A 214 12.90 14.18 4.33
CA GLY A 214 11.90 14.31 3.27
C GLY A 214 10.90 15.43 3.53
N ASP A 215 10.13 15.73 2.52
CA ASP A 215 9.13 16.79 2.52
C ASP A 215 7.76 16.28 2.97
N LEU A 216 7.03 17.14 3.66
CA LEU A 216 5.62 16.91 3.97
C LEU A 216 4.74 17.82 3.12
N ARG A 217 3.84 17.24 2.35
CA ARG A 217 2.86 17.96 1.53
C ARG A 217 1.45 17.56 1.94
N VAL A 218 0.74 18.48 2.60
CA VAL A 218 -0.56 18.17 3.18
C VAL A 218 -1.63 19.11 2.66
N SER A 219 -2.76 18.56 2.21
CA SER A 219 -3.92 19.36 1.86
C SER A 219 -4.85 19.56 3.07
N VAL A 220 -5.32 20.80 3.23
CA VAL A 220 -6.32 21.15 4.25
C VAL A 220 -7.50 21.81 3.57
N PRO A 221 -8.71 21.23 3.66
CA PRO A 221 -9.91 21.83 3.10
C PRO A 221 -10.19 23.23 3.65
N GLU A 222 -10.80 24.09 2.85
CA GLU A 222 -11.07 25.50 3.24
C GLU A 222 -11.94 25.61 4.49
N LYS A 223 -12.90 24.72 4.65
CA LYS A 223 -13.84 24.69 5.79
C LYS A 223 -13.39 23.81 6.95
N ALA A 224 -12.13 23.39 6.97
CA ALA A 224 -11.61 22.56 8.05
C ALA A 224 -11.55 23.36 9.36
N ASN A 225 -11.84 22.67 10.47
CA ASN A 225 -11.68 23.19 11.84
C ASN A 225 -10.49 22.48 12.48
N VAL A 226 -9.29 23.01 12.32
CA VAL A 226 -8.07 22.29 12.72
C VAL A 226 -7.06 23.17 13.43
N SER A 227 -6.52 22.66 14.53
CA SER A 227 -5.34 23.20 15.19
C SER A 227 -4.09 22.52 14.59
N VAL A 228 -3.22 23.32 14.00
CA VAL A 228 -2.03 22.85 13.28
C VAL A 228 -0.79 23.13 14.11
N SER A 229 0.04 22.11 14.28
CA SER A 229 1.38 22.19 14.87
C SER A 229 2.39 21.69 13.84
N VAL A 230 3.35 22.52 13.49
CA VAL A 230 4.42 22.23 12.53
C VAL A 230 5.75 22.29 13.24
N SER A 231 6.59 21.30 13.06
CA SER A 231 7.96 21.25 13.56
C SER A 231 8.91 20.85 12.44
N THR A 232 9.86 21.73 12.10
CA THR A 232 10.95 21.39 11.17
C THR A 232 12.26 21.92 11.73
N PHE A 233 13.36 21.17 11.59
CA PHE A 233 14.66 21.58 12.11
C PHE A 233 15.54 22.21 11.02
N ASN A 234 15.74 21.49 9.91
CA ASN A 234 16.44 21.95 8.71
C ASN A 234 15.46 21.92 7.53
N GLY A 235 14.70 22.99 7.37
CA GLY A 235 13.71 23.14 6.30
C GLY A 235 12.77 24.29 6.60
N ASP A 236 11.98 24.65 5.62
CA ASP A 236 11.06 25.76 5.68
C ASP A 236 9.59 25.30 5.79
N PHE A 237 8.80 26.10 6.49
CA PHE A 237 7.34 25.97 6.47
C PHE A 237 6.73 26.97 5.51
N SER A 238 5.90 26.48 4.60
CA SER A 238 5.14 27.32 3.67
C SER A 238 3.65 26.93 3.65
N ALA A 239 2.80 27.92 3.44
CA ALA A 239 1.37 27.68 3.24
C ALA A 239 0.91 28.38 1.95
N CYS A 240 0.12 27.66 1.13
CA CYS A 240 -0.45 28.19 -0.12
C CYS A 240 -1.62 29.16 0.10
N PHE A 241 -1.96 29.45 1.35
CA PHE A 241 -3.04 30.36 1.75
C PHE A 241 -2.62 31.16 2.99
N PRO A 242 -3.21 32.32 3.25
CA PRO A 242 -2.89 33.14 4.41
C PRO A 242 -3.15 32.39 5.72
N VAL A 243 -2.15 32.36 6.61
CA VAL A 243 -2.24 31.81 7.97
C VAL A 243 -1.80 32.83 9.00
N GLN A 244 -2.48 32.88 10.14
CA GLN A 244 -2.09 33.72 11.28
C GLN A 244 -1.41 32.84 12.33
N LEU A 245 -0.10 32.96 12.44
CA LEU A 245 0.66 32.20 13.41
C LEU A 245 0.31 32.65 14.83
N THR A 246 -0.13 31.74 15.69
CA THR A 246 -0.37 31.95 17.12
C THR A 246 0.86 31.65 17.97
N GLY A 247 1.78 30.84 17.48
CA GLY A 247 3.08 30.55 18.04
C GLY A 247 4.14 30.44 16.98
N LYS A 248 5.31 31.04 17.19
CA LYS A 248 6.45 30.94 16.29
C LYS A 248 7.75 30.90 17.10
N THR A 249 8.50 29.82 16.92
CA THR A 249 9.91 29.74 17.30
C THR A 249 10.75 29.46 16.05
N LYS A 250 12.06 29.26 16.20
CA LYS A 250 12.93 28.99 15.07
C LYS A 250 12.51 27.73 14.27
N HIS A 251 11.96 26.71 14.97
CA HIS A 251 11.70 25.39 14.41
C HIS A 251 10.24 24.89 14.60
N ARG A 252 9.39 25.73 15.20
CA ARG A 252 8.00 25.38 15.48
C ARG A 252 7.05 26.50 15.13
N PHE A 253 5.96 26.13 14.47
CA PHE A 253 4.90 27.03 14.07
C PHE A 253 3.56 26.44 14.52
N SER A 254 2.68 27.27 15.03
CA SER A 254 1.33 26.85 15.38
C SER A 254 0.31 27.88 14.94
N PHE A 255 -0.83 27.43 14.49
CA PHE A 255 -1.97 28.26 14.09
C PHE A 255 -3.24 27.43 14.09
N THR A 256 -4.38 28.11 13.99
CA THR A 256 -5.71 27.50 13.99
C THR A 256 -6.48 27.93 12.76
N ILE A 257 -7.15 27.00 12.11
CA ILE A 257 -8.10 27.22 11.03
C ILE A 257 -9.49 26.87 11.57
N GLY A 258 -10.46 27.76 11.37
CA GLY A 258 -11.81 27.59 11.90
C GLY A 258 -11.82 27.51 13.42
N SER A 259 -12.58 26.59 14.00
CA SER A 259 -12.70 26.40 15.47
C SER A 259 -11.57 25.56 16.09
N GLY A 260 -10.71 24.90 15.29
CA GLY A 260 -9.57 24.14 15.79
C GLY A 260 -9.92 22.82 16.49
N THR A 261 -11.04 22.21 16.18
CA THR A 261 -11.50 20.97 16.83
C THR A 261 -10.68 19.76 16.48
N ALA A 262 -10.17 19.65 15.25
CA ALA A 262 -9.24 18.60 14.83
C ALA A 262 -7.79 19.00 15.21
N ARG A 263 -6.91 18.00 15.23
CA ARG A 263 -5.48 18.18 15.46
C ARG A 263 -4.68 17.67 14.28
N LEU A 264 -3.78 18.51 13.75
CA LEU A 264 -2.83 18.16 12.70
C LEU A 264 -1.41 18.45 13.19
N GLU A 265 -0.61 17.40 13.28
CA GLU A 265 0.79 17.44 13.70
C GLU A 265 1.67 17.08 12.51
N LEU A 266 2.60 17.97 12.14
CA LEU A 266 3.52 17.80 11.02
C LEU A 266 4.95 17.95 11.54
N GLU A 267 5.77 16.93 11.34
CA GLU A 267 7.15 16.89 11.80
C GLU A 267 8.10 16.45 10.69
N SER A 268 9.09 17.28 10.34
CA SER A 268 10.22 16.89 9.51
C SER A 268 11.52 17.34 10.18
N PHE A 269 12.56 16.49 10.20
CA PHE A 269 13.85 16.92 10.69
C PHE A 269 14.65 17.63 9.59
N ASN A 270 14.75 17.00 8.42
CA ASN A 270 15.36 17.57 7.21
C ASN A 270 14.35 17.55 6.07
N GLY A 271 13.73 18.67 5.76
CA GLY A 271 12.80 18.81 4.65
C GLY A 271 11.77 19.88 4.89
N ASP A 272 11.15 20.30 3.81
CA ASP A 272 10.16 21.35 3.79
C ASP A 272 8.77 20.82 4.15
N ILE A 273 8.01 21.65 4.85
CA ILE A 273 6.62 21.35 5.17
C ILE A 273 5.73 22.33 4.42
N ARG A 274 4.91 21.79 3.54
CA ARG A 274 3.99 22.58 2.72
C ARG A 274 2.53 22.24 3.01
N LEU A 275 1.74 23.26 3.28
CA LEU A 275 0.32 23.15 3.55
C LEU A 275 -0.48 23.88 2.47
N CYS A 276 -1.29 23.16 1.68
CA CYS A 276 -2.04 23.73 0.57
C CYS A 276 -3.55 23.42 0.67
N ARG A 277 -4.35 23.94 -0.25
CA ARG A 277 -5.73 23.53 -0.42
C ARG A 277 -5.80 22.30 -1.35
N PRO A 278 -6.85 21.46 -1.24
CA PRO A 278 -7.07 20.36 -2.17
C PRO A 278 -6.96 20.78 -3.64
N GLY A 279 -6.26 19.98 -4.44
CA GLY A 279 -6.01 20.27 -5.85
C GLY A 279 -4.89 21.28 -6.14
N GLN A 280 -4.26 21.88 -5.13
CA GLN A 280 -3.08 22.73 -5.31
C GLN A 280 -1.76 21.94 -5.23
N LEU A 281 -1.74 20.82 -4.50
CA LEU A 281 -0.54 19.99 -4.37
C LEU A 281 -0.04 19.39 -5.69
N ALA A 282 -0.97 19.05 -6.60
CA ALA A 282 -0.62 18.46 -7.91
C ALA A 282 0.02 19.46 -8.88
N LYS A 283 -0.36 20.75 -8.81
CA LYS A 283 0.13 21.78 -9.74
C LYS A 283 1.60 22.16 -9.53
N ASP A 284 2.15 21.87 -8.36
CA ASP A 284 3.52 22.23 -8.02
C ASP A 284 4.54 21.19 -8.49
N LYS A 285 4.12 19.93 -8.68
CA LYS A 285 4.97 18.89 -9.23
C LYS A 285 5.35 19.18 -10.67
N ASP A 286 4.37 19.56 -11.49
CA ASP A 286 4.57 19.93 -12.91
C ASP A 286 5.45 21.19 -13.07
N ARG A 287 5.43 22.08 -12.07
CA ARG A 287 6.18 23.33 -12.12
C ARG A 287 7.67 23.17 -11.76
N ASN A 288 7.98 22.19 -10.90
CA ASN A 288 9.35 21.89 -10.53
C ASN A 288 10.03 20.99 -11.57
N GLU A 289 9.31 20.06 -12.19
CA GLU A 289 9.85 19.25 -13.29
C GLU A 289 10.18 20.11 -14.53
N ASN A 290 9.35 21.11 -14.85
CA ASN A 290 9.65 22.06 -15.92
C ASN A 290 10.84 23.01 -15.62
N LYS A 291 11.04 23.38 -14.35
CA LYS A 291 12.20 24.24 -13.99
C LYS A 291 13.54 23.51 -14.07
N ASN A 292 13.57 22.23 -13.75
CA ASN A 292 14.77 21.41 -13.88
C ASN A 292 15.12 21.15 -15.35
N HIS A 293 14.09 21.02 -16.21
CA HIS A 293 14.31 20.81 -17.66
C HIS A 293 14.81 22.08 -18.38
N ASP A 294 14.44 23.26 -17.89
CA ASP A 294 14.92 24.55 -18.44
C ASP A 294 16.37 24.88 -17.99
N GLN A 295 16.82 24.40 -16.85
CA GLN A 295 18.20 24.59 -16.38
C GLN A 295 19.20 23.70 -17.10
N ASP A 296 18.82 22.48 -17.48
CA ASP A 296 19.69 21.56 -18.24
C ASP A 296 19.86 21.99 -19.71
N GLN A 297 19.06 22.92 -20.23
CA GLN A 297 19.17 23.46 -21.59
C GLN A 297 19.98 24.77 -21.69
N GLU A 298 20.32 25.41 -20.58
CA GLU A 298 21.16 26.61 -20.54
C GLU A 298 22.66 26.31 -20.32
N GLU A 299 23.02 25.03 -20.07
CA GLU A 299 24.42 24.60 -19.88
C GLU A 299 25.03 23.85 -21.10
N GLU A 300 24.30 23.74 -22.23
CA GLU A 300 24.89 23.27 -23.51
C GLU A 300 25.16 24.47 -24.46
#